data_12ad48c2dbea94ae3594091323ab1035
#
_entry.id   12ad48c2dbea94ae3594091323ab1035
#
_cell.length_a   1.000
_cell.length_b   1.000
_cell.length_c   1.000
_cell.angle_alpha   90.00
_cell.angle_beta   90.00
_cell.angle_gamma   90.00
#
_symmetry.space_group_name_H-M   'P 1'
#
loop_
_entity.id
_entity.type
_entity.pdbx_description
1 polymer ?
#
loop_
_entity_poly.entity_id
_entity_poly.type
_entity_poly.pdbx_seq_one_letter_code
_entity_poly.pdbx_strand_id
1 'polypeptide(L)'
;MISGLREWLQRYDGMSGGRLNVDGNPGKIGDFSIVAEDIPEDVSQMMWARHRKRTFYLVRDCPFDAENIAQNTENLVWYEDFAHWVYQCNLRGDYPKLGENVTCVGVIDNSTGAIVTVLEDGRAVYRITLQVEYVERIF
;
A
#
# COMPACT_ATOMS: atom_id res chain seq x y z
N MET A 1 -7.53 3.30 -11.55
CA MET A 1 -6.26 3.38 -10.79
C MET A 1 -6.26 2.47 -9.57
N ILE A 2 -7.24 2.58 -8.69
CA ILE A 2 -7.26 1.77 -7.46
C ILE A 2 -7.39 0.28 -7.72
N SER A 3 -8.16 -0.14 -8.72
CA SER A 3 -8.31 -1.55 -9.09
C SER A 3 -6.98 -2.17 -9.52
N GLY A 4 -6.20 -1.46 -10.32
CA GLY A 4 -4.89 -1.93 -10.76
C GLY A 4 -3.88 -2.02 -9.62
N LEU A 5 -3.91 -1.06 -8.70
CA LEU A 5 -3.07 -1.10 -7.50
C LEU A 5 -3.46 -2.29 -6.61
N ARG A 6 -4.75 -2.52 -6.43
CA ARG A 6 -5.25 -3.66 -5.65
C ARG A 6 -4.79 -4.99 -6.22
N GLU A 7 -4.93 -5.18 -7.54
CA GLU A 7 -4.46 -6.39 -8.21
C GLU A 7 -2.96 -6.61 -8.03
N TRP A 8 -2.18 -5.54 -8.15
CA TRP A 8 -0.74 -5.59 -7.97
C TRP A 8 -0.36 -5.99 -6.55
N LEU A 9 -1.01 -5.38 -5.54
CA LEU A 9 -0.77 -5.70 -4.14
C LEU A 9 -1.12 -7.15 -3.80
N GLN A 10 -2.16 -7.70 -4.43
CA GLN A 10 -2.57 -9.08 -4.20
C GLN A 10 -1.56 -10.12 -4.70
N ARG A 11 -0.59 -9.73 -5.49
CA ARG A 11 0.51 -10.62 -5.91
C ARG A 11 1.51 -10.88 -4.79
N TYR A 12 1.53 -10.03 -3.78
CA TYR A 12 2.38 -10.26 -2.62
C TYR A 12 1.83 -11.41 -1.77
N ASP A 13 2.65 -12.41 -1.51
CA ASP A 13 2.23 -13.61 -0.78
C ASP A 13 1.69 -13.32 0.62
N GLY A 14 2.22 -12.30 1.28
CA GLY A 14 1.75 -11.86 2.59
C GLY A 14 0.32 -11.34 2.62
N MET A 15 -0.31 -11.08 1.47
CA MET A 15 -1.73 -10.70 1.37
C MET A 15 -2.68 -11.89 1.37
N SER A 16 -2.19 -13.10 1.23
CA SER A 16 -3.01 -14.30 1.03
C SER A 16 -3.81 -14.73 2.26
N GLY A 17 -3.46 -14.22 3.45
CA GLY A 17 -4.14 -14.57 4.70
C GLY A 17 -5.36 -13.73 5.04
N GLY A 18 -5.69 -12.73 4.24
CA GLY A 18 -6.77 -11.80 4.54
C GLY A 18 -7.42 -11.23 3.29
N ARG A 19 -8.48 -10.47 3.50
CA ARG A 19 -9.20 -9.80 2.43
C ARG A 19 -8.65 -8.39 2.24
N LEU A 20 -8.43 -7.99 1.00
CA LEU A 20 -8.03 -6.63 0.65
C LEU A 20 -9.26 -5.82 0.23
N ASN A 21 -9.72 -4.95 1.12
CA ASN A 21 -10.86 -4.08 0.89
C ASN A 21 -10.41 -2.75 0.27
N VAL A 22 -11.37 -2.03 -0.32
CA VAL A 22 -11.14 -0.68 -0.85
C VAL A 22 -11.97 0.29 -0.02
N ASP A 23 -11.31 1.33 0.49
CA ASP A 23 -11.88 2.33 1.38
C ASP A 23 -12.49 1.75 2.67
N GLY A 24 -12.39 2.49 3.75
CA GLY A 24 -12.88 2.07 5.04
C GLY A 24 -11.85 1.29 5.85
N ASN A 25 -12.30 0.73 6.97
CA ASN A 25 -11.46 -0.04 7.86
C ASN A 25 -11.49 -1.53 7.50
N PRO A 26 -10.38 -2.26 7.73
CA PRO A 26 -10.42 -3.71 7.68
C PRO A 26 -11.46 -4.22 8.66
N GLY A 27 -12.34 -5.12 8.24
CA GLY A 27 -13.43 -5.57 9.10
C GLY A 27 -13.03 -6.62 10.12
N LYS A 28 -11.94 -7.32 9.90
CA LYS A 28 -11.50 -8.47 10.71
C LYS A 28 -9.99 -8.50 10.86
N ILE A 29 -9.49 -9.18 11.89
CA ILE A 29 -8.08 -9.48 12.07
C ILE A 29 -7.55 -10.20 10.82
N GLY A 30 -6.43 -9.71 10.30
CA GLY A 30 -5.81 -10.24 9.09
C GLY A 30 -6.28 -9.62 7.80
N ASP A 31 -7.32 -8.80 7.82
CA ASP A 31 -7.79 -8.08 6.65
C ASP A 31 -7.00 -6.80 6.41
N PHE A 32 -7.06 -6.34 5.17
CA PHE A 32 -6.37 -5.15 4.69
C PHE A 32 -7.37 -4.19 4.06
N SER A 33 -7.01 -2.93 3.98
CA SER A 33 -7.77 -1.94 3.24
C SER A 33 -6.84 -0.97 2.53
N ILE A 34 -7.21 -0.54 1.33
CA ILE A 34 -6.53 0.52 0.60
C ILE A 34 -7.37 1.78 0.68
N VAL A 35 -6.76 2.86 1.12
CA VAL A 35 -7.39 4.19 1.17
C VAL A 35 -6.55 5.15 0.34
N ALA A 36 -7.19 5.88 -0.58
CA ALA A 36 -6.53 6.86 -1.42
C ALA A 36 -6.67 8.26 -0.84
N GLU A 37 -5.62 9.08 -0.93
CA GLU A 37 -5.77 10.51 -0.73
C GLU A 37 -6.56 11.13 -1.88
N ASP A 38 -7.34 12.16 -1.59
CA ASP A 38 -8.31 12.74 -2.53
C ASP A 38 -7.65 13.39 -3.74
N ILE A 39 -6.52 14.05 -3.56
CA ILE A 39 -5.90 14.88 -4.59
C ILE A 39 -4.51 14.37 -4.94
N PRO A 40 -4.27 13.99 -6.22
CA PRO A 40 -2.92 13.70 -6.69
C PRO A 40 -2.04 14.95 -6.68
N GLU A 41 -0.76 14.76 -6.46
CA GLU A 41 0.23 15.84 -6.51
C GLU A 41 0.87 15.90 -7.89
N ASP A 42 0.92 17.10 -8.49
CA ASP A 42 1.61 17.30 -9.76
C ASP A 42 3.12 17.40 -9.54
N VAL A 43 3.90 16.63 -10.32
CA VAL A 43 5.35 16.69 -10.32
C VAL A 43 5.83 17.56 -11.47
N SER A 44 5.33 17.30 -12.68
CA SER A 44 5.65 18.07 -13.88
C SER A 44 4.57 17.88 -14.93
N GLN A 45 4.52 18.79 -15.89
CA GLN A 45 3.59 18.70 -17.02
C GLN A 45 4.29 19.03 -18.33
N MET A 46 4.06 18.18 -19.32
CA MET A 46 4.41 18.42 -20.72
C MET A 46 3.14 18.69 -21.51
N MET A 47 3.25 19.08 -22.78
CA MET A 47 2.09 19.38 -23.64
C MET A 47 1.09 18.23 -23.74
N TRP A 48 1.55 16.98 -23.67
CA TRP A 48 0.73 15.79 -23.87
C TRP A 48 0.69 14.84 -22.69
N ALA A 49 1.40 15.15 -21.61
CA ALA A 49 1.52 14.25 -20.46
C ALA A 49 1.69 14.99 -19.15
N ARG A 50 1.14 14.44 -18.09
CA ARG A 50 1.35 14.89 -16.72
C ARG A 50 2.10 13.84 -15.95
N HIS A 51 3.18 14.22 -15.28
CA HIS A 51 3.83 13.37 -14.31
C HIS A 51 3.25 13.73 -12.94
N ARG A 52 2.63 12.78 -12.31
CA ARG A 52 1.92 12.96 -11.03
C ARG A 52 2.30 11.87 -10.05
N LYS A 53 2.02 12.11 -8.80
CA LYS A 53 2.10 11.08 -7.75
C LYS A 53 0.87 11.16 -6.87
N ARG A 54 0.45 10.02 -6.38
CA ARG A 54 -0.70 9.89 -5.50
C ARG A 54 -0.35 9.02 -4.31
N THR A 55 -0.80 9.45 -3.14
CA THR A 55 -0.57 8.73 -1.91
C THR A 55 -1.74 7.80 -1.62
N PHE A 56 -1.39 6.56 -1.30
CA PHE A 56 -2.34 5.54 -0.85
C PHE A 56 -1.88 5.04 0.52
N TYR A 57 -2.84 4.69 1.35
CA TYR A 57 -2.58 4.05 2.63
C TYR A 57 -3.02 2.61 2.57
N LEU A 58 -2.10 1.70 2.86
CA LEU A 58 -2.43 0.30 3.08
C LEU A 58 -2.59 0.11 4.59
N VAL A 59 -3.80 -0.22 5.01
CA VAL A 59 -4.16 -0.39 6.41
C VAL A 59 -4.30 -1.88 6.70
N ARG A 60 -3.67 -2.33 7.76
CA ARG A 60 -3.70 -3.73 8.18
C ARG A 60 -4.19 -3.83 9.62
N ASP A 61 -5.18 -4.69 9.83
CA ASP A 61 -5.66 -5.06 11.16
C ASP A 61 -4.99 -6.38 11.55
N CYS A 62 -4.22 -6.39 12.63
CA CYS A 62 -3.47 -7.57 13.03
C CYS A 62 -3.49 -7.78 14.53
N PRO A 63 -3.24 -9.03 14.99
CA PRO A 63 -3.15 -9.31 16.42
C PRO A 63 -2.04 -8.50 17.07
N PHE A 64 -2.30 -7.97 18.23
CA PHE A 64 -1.33 -7.21 19.00
C PHE A 64 -1.51 -7.47 20.49
N ASP A 65 -0.38 -7.76 21.15
CA ASP A 65 -0.29 -7.85 22.61
C ASP A 65 1.05 -7.25 23.00
N ALA A 66 1.03 -6.18 23.79
CA ALA A 66 2.24 -5.47 24.22
C ALA A 66 3.26 -6.38 24.92
N GLU A 67 2.79 -7.46 25.55
CA GLU A 67 3.65 -8.42 26.25
C GLU A 67 4.11 -9.58 25.37
N ASN A 68 3.54 -9.74 24.18
CA ASN A 68 3.87 -10.83 23.26
C ASN A 68 4.92 -10.40 22.24
N ILE A 69 6.17 -10.56 22.59
CA ILE A 69 7.30 -10.16 21.75
C ILE A 69 7.31 -10.91 20.41
N ALA A 70 7.01 -12.21 20.42
CA ALA A 70 7.01 -13.02 19.20
C ALA A 70 5.95 -12.54 18.21
N GLN A 71 4.73 -12.25 18.69
CA GLN A 71 3.64 -11.75 17.85
C GLN A 71 3.98 -10.39 17.24
N ASN A 72 4.55 -9.48 18.03
CA ASN A 72 4.90 -8.15 17.57
C ASN A 72 6.09 -8.19 16.61
N THR A 73 7.02 -9.12 16.81
CA THR A 73 8.12 -9.37 15.88
C THR A 73 7.60 -9.85 14.53
N GLU A 74 6.64 -10.77 14.49
CA GLU A 74 6.00 -11.21 13.25
C GLU A 74 5.36 -10.06 12.50
N ASN A 75 4.71 -9.14 13.20
CA ASN A 75 4.10 -7.97 12.59
C ASN A 75 5.16 -7.08 11.91
N LEU A 76 6.30 -6.86 12.56
CA LEU A 76 7.39 -6.08 11.99
C LEU A 76 8.04 -6.78 10.79
N VAL A 77 8.26 -8.08 10.88
CA VAL A 77 8.82 -8.88 9.78
C VAL A 77 7.92 -8.81 8.55
N TRP A 78 6.60 -8.84 8.75
CA TRP A 78 5.66 -8.69 7.64
C TRP A 78 5.89 -7.36 6.88
N TYR A 79 6.11 -6.26 7.60
CA TYR A 79 6.38 -4.95 6.98
C TYR A 79 7.71 -4.90 6.27
N GLU A 80 8.76 -5.47 6.86
CA GLU A 80 10.07 -5.52 6.25
C GLU A 80 10.03 -6.32 4.94
N ASP A 81 9.35 -7.46 4.94
CA ASP A 81 9.18 -8.29 3.76
C ASP A 81 8.35 -7.58 2.69
N PHE A 82 7.30 -6.89 3.09
CA PHE A 82 6.48 -6.11 2.17
C PHE A 82 7.29 -4.99 1.51
N ALA A 83 8.02 -4.21 2.29
CA ALA A 83 8.87 -3.13 1.77
C ALA A 83 9.93 -3.67 0.81
N HIS A 84 10.51 -4.81 1.13
CA HIS A 84 11.49 -5.48 0.27
C HIS A 84 10.84 -5.94 -1.05
N TRP A 85 9.64 -6.49 -0.99
CA TRP A 85 8.89 -6.91 -2.18
C TRP A 85 8.60 -5.71 -3.09
N VAL A 86 8.14 -4.59 -2.53
CA VAL A 86 7.90 -3.35 -3.30
C VAL A 86 9.19 -2.88 -3.97
N TYR A 87 10.29 -2.87 -3.25
CA TYR A 87 11.59 -2.49 -3.79
C TYR A 87 12.01 -3.40 -4.96
N GLN A 88 11.85 -4.70 -4.81
CA GLN A 88 12.17 -5.65 -5.88
C GLN A 88 11.28 -5.49 -7.10
N CYS A 89 9.99 -5.21 -6.92
CA CYS A 89 9.08 -4.93 -8.03
C CYS A 89 9.55 -3.70 -8.82
N ASN A 90 9.98 -2.65 -8.14
CA ASN A 90 10.53 -1.47 -8.80
C ASN A 90 11.80 -1.79 -9.60
N LEU A 91 12.70 -2.61 -9.06
CA LEU A 91 13.91 -3.02 -9.76
C LEU A 91 13.63 -3.80 -11.04
N ARG A 92 12.58 -4.61 -11.05
CA ARG A 92 12.19 -5.41 -12.22
C ARG A 92 11.29 -4.64 -13.19
N GLY A 93 10.85 -3.44 -12.83
CA GLY A 93 9.84 -2.72 -13.61
C GLY A 93 8.46 -3.35 -13.54
N ASP A 94 8.18 -4.13 -12.52
CA ASP A 94 6.89 -4.78 -12.30
C ASP A 94 5.97 -3.82 -11.52
N TYR A 95 5.23 -3.02 -12.28
CA TYR A 95 4.38 -1.97 -11.73
C TYR A 95 2.89 -2.31 -11.87
N PRO A 96 2.03 -1.71 -11.03
CA PRO A 96 0.60 -1.85 -11.21
C PRO A 96 0.13 -1.24 -12.54
N LYS A 97 -0.88 -1.83 -13.13
CA LYS A 97 -1.56 -1.31 -14.34
C LYS A 97 -2.66 -0.35 -13.90
N LEU A 98 -2.43 0.93 -14.08
CA LEU A 98 -3.30 1.97 -13.52
C LEU A 98 -4.43 2.42 -14.46
N GLY A 99 -4.34 2.12 -15.76
CA GLY A 99 -5.34 2.49 -16.76
C GLY A 99 -4.73 2.62 -18.14
N GLU A 100 -5.58 2.84 -19.15
CA GLU A 100 -5.14 2.89 -20.56
C GLU A 100 -4.16 4.03 -20.85
N ASN A 101 -4.40 5.20 -20.28
CA ASN A 101 -3.60 6.40 -20.53
C ASN A 101 -2.70 6.74 -19.33
N VAL A 102 -2.56 5.81 -18.41
CA VAL A 102 -1.81 6.01 -17.15
C VAL A 102 -0.75 4.93 -17.04
N THR A 103 0.50 5.36 -17.00
CA THR A 103 1.65 4.44 -16.87
C THR A 103 2.32 4.67 -15.52
N CYS A 104 2.36 3.65 -14.68
CA CYS A 104 3.09 3.70 -13.43
C CYS A 104 4.60 3.70 -13.71
N VAL A 105 5.32 4.58 -13.07
CA VAL A 105 6.78 4.68 -13.19
C VAL A 105 7.50 4.38 -11.87
N GLY A 106 6.77 4.21 -10.80
CA GLY A 106 7.36 3.85 -9.51
C GLY A 106 6.31 3.72 -8.42
N VAL A 107 6.58 2.84 -7.46
CA VAL A 107 5.82 2.73 -6.22
C VAL A 107 6.82 2.78 -5.08
N ILE A 108 6.65 3.74 -4.18
CA ILE A 108 7.58 3.95 -3.08
C ILE A 108 6.84 3.71 -1.77
N ASP A 109 7.42 2.88 -0.91
CA ASP A 109 6.98 2.73 0.47
C ASP A 109 7.68 3.77 1.32
N ASN A 110 6.94 4.79 1.74
CA ASN A 110 7.46 5.91 2.55
C ASN A 110 7.27 5.70 4.04
N SER A 111 6.80 4.54 4.46
CA SER A 111 6.52 4.30 5.86
C SER A 111 7.47 3.28 6.48
N THR A 112 7.55 3.32 7.80
CA THR A 112 8.29 2.34 8.59
C THR A 112 7.36 1.29 9.22
N GLY A 113 6.12 1.19 8.77
CA GLY A 113 5.14 0.27 9.32
C GLY A 113 4.67 0.71 10.72
N ALA A 114 4.23 1.95 10.83
CA ALA A 114 3.85 2.50 12.13
C ALA A 114 2.48 1.99 12.60
N ILE A 115 2.38 1.70 13.90
CA ILE A 115 1.11 1.47 14.57
C ILE A 115 0.34 2.79 14.58
N VAL A 116 -0.90 2.76 14.07
CA VAL A 116 -1.80 3.92 14.10
C VAL A 116 -2.64 3.90 15.37
N THR A 117 -3.19 2.73 15.72
CA THR A 117 -4.09 2.58 16.85
C THR A 117 -3.94 1.19 17.45
N VAL A 118 -3.89 1.11 18.77
CA VAL A 118 -4.00 -0.14 19.53
C VAL A 118 -5.41 -0.22 20.06
N LEU A 119 -6.11 -1.32 19.76
CA LEU A 119 -7.47 -1.56 20.17
C LEU A 119 -7.51 -2.43 21.44
N GLU A 120 -8.55 -2.27 22.25
CA GLU A 120 -8.66 -2.98 23.53
C GLU A 120 -8.86 -4.50 23.40
N ASP A 121 -9.31 -4.95 22.25
CA ASP A 121 -9.62 -6.36 22.00
C ASP A 121 -8.44 -7.19 21.47
N GLY A 122 -7.22 -6.74 21.72
CA GLY A 122 -6.02 -7.48 21.31
C GLY A 122 -5.66 -7.29 19.85
N ARG A 123 -6.06 -6.16 19.24
CA ARG A 123 -5.74 -5.83 17.86
C ARG A 123 -4.96 -4.51 17.77
N ALA A 124 -4.20 -4.36 16.71
CA ALA A 124 -3.62 -3.08 16.33
C ALA A 124 -3.87 -2.82 14.86
N VAL A 125 -4.04 -1.55 14.54
CA VAL A 125 -4.16 -1.10 13.16
C VAL A 125 -2.83 -0.47 12.76
N TYR A 126 -2.20 -1.03 11.74
CA TYR A 126 -0.97 -0.53 11.15
C TYR A 126 -1.28 0.15 9.82
N ARG A 127 -0.48 1.15 9.50
CA ARG A 127 -0.60 1.87 8.24
C ARG A 127 0.73 1.95 7.51
N ILE A 128 0.70 1.62 6.23
CA ILE A 128 1.81 1.81 5.31
C ILE A 128 1.43 2.90 4.33
N THR A 129 2.32 3.85 4.13
CA THR A 129 2.12 4.94 3.17
C THR A 129 2.84 4.57 1.87
N LEU A 130 2.07 4.44 0.79
CA LEU A 130 2.58 4.17 -0.54
C LEU A 130 2.42 5.39 -1.42
N GLN A 131 3.49 5.80 -2.07
CA GLN A 131 3.45 6.81 -3.13
C GLN A 131 3.54 6.15 -4.48
N VAL A 132 2.52 6.34 -5.31
CA VAL A 132 2.48 5.82 -6.67
C VAL A 132 2.78 6.97 -7.62
N GLU A 133 3.89 6.90 -8.33
CA GLU A 133 4.25 7.85 -9.39
C GLU A 133 3.78 7.32 -10.73
N TYR A 134 3.19 8.19 -11.52
CA TYR A 134 2.67 7.80 -12.82
C TYR A 134 2.70 8.95 -13.81
N VAL A 135 2.66 8.58 -15.09
CA VAL A 135 2.52 9.51 -16.20
C VAL A 135 1.16 9.31 -16.83
N GLU A 136 0.39 10.36 -16.90
CA GLU A 136 -0.94 10.38 -17.51
C GLU A 136 -0.88 11.10 -18.85
N ARG A 137 -1.34 10.43 -19.90
CA ARG A 137 -1.44 11.05 -21.23
C ARG A 137 -2.70 11.88 -21.28
N ILE A 138 -2.57 13.12 -21.73
CA ILE A 138 -3.70 14.04 -21.81
C ILE A 138 -4.59 13.76 -23.02
N PHE A 139 -4.02 13.17 -24.08
CA PHE A 139 -4.76 12.74 -25.26
C PHE A 139 -4.05 11.65 -26.08
#